data_35e773af0d37ad60bd079fcaf73e1fe9
#
_entry.id   35e773af0d37ad60bd079fcaf73e1fe9
#
_cell.length_a   1.000
_cell.length_b   1.000
_cell.length_c   1.000
_cell.angle_alpha   90.00
_cell.angle_beta   90.00
_cell.angle_gamma   90.00
#
_symmetry.space_group_name_H-M   'P 1'
#
loop_
_entity.id
_entity.type
_entity.pdbx_description
1 polymer ?
#
loop_
_entity_poly.entity_id
_entity_poly.type
_entity_poly.pdbx_seq_one_letter_code
_entity_poly.pdbx_strand_id
1 'polypeptide(L)'
;MAIYSCNISNVSRAKGSSSCATLSYISGEKVRDERLGKSFRYGREERVILTETLLPEGAPVEFQNPAVLFNAIENYETAENARTAKKIMVALPKEFDLTMQKKVVDEFIEKQITSRGYACSYAIHHDKENMNPHAHILIANRQIDKKTGEWTAKRKME
;
A
#
# COMPACT_ATOMS: atom_id res chain seq x y z
N MET A 1 -16.99 12.42 7.18
CA MET A 1 -16.07 11.70 6.31
C MET A 1 -16.84 10.65 5.51
N ALA A 2 -16.75 10.73 4.21
CA ALA A 2 -17.66 9.98 3.35
C ALA A 2 -16.93 8.82 2.64
N ILE A 3 -16.62 7.79 3.41
CA ILE A 3 -16.14 6.51 2.87
C ILE A 3 -17.32 5.57 2.87
N TYR A 4 -17.78 5.20 1.67
CA TYR A 4 -19.00 4.41 1.50
C TYR A 4 -18.80 2.91 1.65
N SER A 5 -17.64 2.41 1.27
CA SER A 5 -17.33 0.98 1.44
C SER A 5 -15.85 0.80 1.66
N CYS A 6 -15.51 -0.26 2.37
CA CYS A 6 -14.12 -0.57 2.70
C CYS A 6 -13.94 -2.08 2.72
N ASN A 7 -13.03 -2.58 1.90
CA ASN A 7 -12.65 -3.99 1.86
C ASN A 7 -11.19 -4.13 2.29
N ILE A 8 -10.95 -5.06 3.22
CA ILE A 8 -9.59 -5.31 3.73
C ILE A 8 -9.22 -6.76 3.42
N SER A 9 -8.03 -6.95 2.85
CA SER A 9 -7.50 -8.28 2.57
C SER A 9 -6.01 -8.32 2.86
N ASN A 10 -5.47 -9.53 2.99
CA ASN A 10 -4.04 -9.73 3.20
C ASN A 10 -3.36 -10.16 1.91
N VAL A 11 -2.15 -9.69 1.71
CA VAL A 11 -1.25 -10.22 0.70
C VAL A 11 -0.49 -11.37 1.35
N SER A 12 -0.80 -12.59 0.97
CA SER A 12 -0.29 -13.79 1.62
C SER A 12 0.61 -14.59 0.67
N ARG A 13 1.81 -14.87 1.14
CA ARG A 13 2.77 -15.69 0.41
C ARG A 13 2.25 -17.12 0.23
N ALA A 14 1.52 -17.65 1.21
CA ALA A 14 0.93 -18.99 1.12
C ALA A 14 -0.05 -19.12 -0.03
N LYS A 15 -0.65 -18.03 -0.48
CA LYS A 15 -1.59 -18.01 -1.62
C LYS A 15 -0.89 -17.64 -2.93
N GLY A 16 0.43 -17.60 -2.93
CA GLY A 16 1.21 -17.22 -4.11
C GLY A 16 1.24 -15.73 -4.39
N SER A 17 0.81 -14.90 -3.45
CA SER A 17 0.78 -13.44 -3.62
C SER A 17 2.10 -12.80 -3.21
N SER A 18 2.39 -11.65 -3.82
CA SER A 18 3.55 -10.82 -3.51
C SER A 18 3.09 -9.38 -3.35
N SER A 19 3.64 -8.68 -2.35
CA SER A 19 3.34 -7.26 -2.20
C SER A 19 3.85 -6.43 -3.37
N CYS A 20 4.94 -6.85 -4.00
CA CYS A 20 5.45 -6.20 -5.22
C CYS A 20 4.50 -6.38 -6.40
N ALA A 21 3.93 -7.58 -6.56
CA ALA A 21 2.91 -7.82 -7.59
C ALA A 21 1.66 -6.96 -7.34
N THR A 22 1.21 -6.89 -6.09
CA THR A 22 0.06 -6.07 -5.73
C THR A 22 0.34 -4.59 -5.94
N LEU A 23 1.55 -4.13 -5.59
CA LEU A 23 1.96 -2.76 -5.85
C LEU A 23 1.89 -2.43 -7.35
N SER A 24 2.41 -3.32 -8.20
CA SER A 24 2.34 -3.16 -9.65
C SER A 24 0.89 -3.05 -10.12
N TYR A 25 0.03 -3.91 -9.60
CA TYR A 25 -1.39 -3.91 -9.96
C TYR A 25 -2.08 -2.60 -9.62
N ILE A 26 -1.83 -2.05 -8.43
CA ILE A 26 -2.54 -0.83 -8.00
C ILE A 26 -1.90 0.43 -8.55
N SER A 27 -0.57 0.46 -8.73
CA SER A 27 0.12 1.67 -9.22
C SER A 27 0.12 1.81 -10.73
N GLY A 28 -0.14 0.73 -11.45
CA GLY A 28 -0.03 0.72 -12.91
C GLY A 28 1.40 0.68 -13.42
N GLU A 29 2.37 0.58 -12.54
CA GLU A 29 3.77 0.61 -12.90
C GLU A 29 4.40 -0.78 -12.87
N LYS A 30 5.48 -0.95 -13.64
CA LYS A 30 6.28 -2.16 -13.59
C LYS A 30 7.05 -2.19 -12.26
N VAL A 31 6.95 -3.29 -11.53
CA VAL A 31 7.65 -3.48 -10.26
C VAL A 31 8.41 -4.79 -10.29
N ARG A 32 9.71 -4.74 -9.96
CA ARG A 32 10.51 -5.94 -9.82
C ARG A 32 10.41 -6.46 -8.40
N ASP A 33 10.14 -7.74 -8.28
CA ASP A 33 10.22 -8.47 -7.01
C ASP A 33 11.59 -9.12 -6.93
N GLU A 34 12.44 -8.60 -6.06
CA GLU A 34 13.82 -9.09 -5.94
C GLU A 34 13.90 -10.49 -5.37
N ARG A 35 13.02 -10.82 -4.43
CA ARG A 35 12.98 -12.15 -3.83
C ARG A 35 12.62 -13.22 -4.85
N LEU A 36 11.66 -12.94 -5.72
CA LEU A 36 11.24 -13.87 -6.77
C LEU A 36 12.10 -13.77 -8.03
N GLY A 37 12.87 -12.70 -8.16
CA GLY A 37 13.71 -12.48 -9.35
C GLY A 37 12.92 -12.21 -10.61
N LYS A 38 11.72 -11.67 -10.51
CA LYS A 38 10.90 -11.35 -11.67
C LYS A 38 10.16 -10.03 -11.51
N SER A 39 9.73 -9.49 -12.65
CA SER A 39 8.99 -8.22 -12.68
C SER A 39 7.52 -8.45 -13.00
N PHE A 40 6.69 -7.56 -12.46
CA PHE A 40 5.24 -7.59 -12.66
C PHE A 40 4.80 -6.33 -13.40
N ARG A 41 3.85 -6.49 -14.31
CA ARG A 41 3.24 -5.40 -15.05
C ARG A 41 1.85 -5.83 -15.50
N TYR A 42 0.83 -5.01 -15.18
CA TYR A 42 -0.56 -5.41 -15.40
C TYR A 42 -1.30 -4.54 -16.42
N GLY A 43 -0.66 -3.52 -16.99
CA GLY A 43 -1.24 -2.73 -18.08
C GLY A 43 -2.48 -1.94 -17.71
N ARG A 44 -2.55 -1.41 -16.51
CA ARG A 44 -3.72 -0.65 -16.02
C ARG A 44 -3.45 0.82 -15.78
N GLU A 45 -2.42 1.33 -16.42
CA GLU A 45 -1.92 2.68 -16.18
C GLU A 45 -2.99 3.76 -16.40
N GLU A 46 -3.87 3.58 -17.38
CA GLU A 46 -4.89 4.58 -17.73
C GLU A 46 -5.96 4.77 -16.66
N ARG A 47 -6.09 3.85 -15.72
CA ARG A 47 -7.05 3.96 -14.63
C ARG A 47 -6.47 4.64 -13.39
N VAL A 48 -5.16 4.73 -13.32
CA VAL A 48 -4.47 5.28 -12.16
C VAL A 48 -4.36 6.78 -12.33
N ILE A 49 -4.97 7.52 -11.41
CA ILE A 49 -5.01 8.98 -11.48
C ILE A 49 -3.93 9.59 -10.59
N LEU A 50 -3.64 8.95 -9.47
CA LEU A 50 -2.70 9.47 -8.48
C LEU A 50 -2.08 8.30 -7.71
N THR A 51 -0.79 8.40 -7.43
CA THR A 51 -0.10 7.49 -6.52
C THR A 51 0.68 8.31 -5.49
N GLU A 52 0.69 7.84 -4.25
CA GLU A 52 1.43 8.46 -3.16
C GLU A 52 1.98 7.40 -2.22
N THR A 53 3.08 7.71 -1.56
CA THR A 53 3.65 6.88 -0.50
C THR A 53 3.76 7.73 0.75
N LEU A 54 3.21 7.23 1.86
CA LEU A 54 3.24 7.91 3.15
C LEU A 54 4.01 7.05 4.14
N LEU A 55 4.95 7.69 4.82
CA LEU A 55 5.86 7.00 5.74
C LEU A 55 5.60 7.47 7.17
N PRO A 56 5.74 6.55 8.14
CA PRO A 56 5.71 6.93 9.55
C PRO A 56 7.00 7.65 9.94
N GLU A 57 6.97 8.29 11.08
CA GLU A 57 8.14 8.94 11.65
C GLU A 57 9.29 7.94 11.81
N GLY A 58 10.48 8.33 11.40
CA GLY A 58 11.69 7.53 11.53
C GLY A 58 11.92 6.53 10.40
N ALA A 59 11.01 6.43 9.44
CA ALA A 59 11.19 5.52 8.31
C ALA A 59 12.39 5.94 7.44
N PRO A 60 13.13 4.96 6.88
CA PRO A 60 14.18 5.27 5.92
C PRO A 60 13.65 6.09 4.75
N VAL A 61 14.38 7.10 4.35
CA VAL A 61 13.94 8.01 3.28
C VAL A 61 13.75 7.28 1.95
N GLU A 62 14.55 6.23 1.69
CA GLU A 62 14.44 5.43 0.47
C GLU A 62 13.10 4.71 0.33
N PHE A 63 12.36 4.53 1.43
CA PHE A 63 11.03 3.92 1.40
C PHE A 63 9.97 4.83 0.76
N GLN A 64 10.33 6.08 0.47
CA GLN A 64 9.46 6.93 -0.33
C GLN A 64 9.27 6.38 -1.74
N ASN A 65 10.21 5.56 -2.22
CA ASN A 65 10.01 4.75 -3.42
C ASN A 65 9.29 3.47 -3.02
N PRO A 66 8.04 3.27 -3.44
CA PRO A 66 7.25 2.13 -2.98
C PRO A 66 7.84 0.77 -3.40
N ALA A 67 8.54 0.69 -4.53
CA ALA A 67 9.21 -0.54 -4.94
C ALA A 67 10.30 -0.91 -3.92
N VAL A 68 11.04 0.07 -3.40
CA VAL A 68 12.05 -0.16 -2.37
C VAL A 68 11.39 -0.62 -1.07
N LEU A 69 10.30 0.05 -0.66
CA LEU A 69 9.56 -0.29 0.55
C LEU A 69 9.08 -1.74 0.53
N PHE A 70 8.38 -2.14 -0.54
CA PHE A 70 7.77 -3.47 -0.57
C PHE A 70 8.77 -4.58 -0.87
N ASN A 71 9.86 -4.31 -1.56
CA ASN A 71 10.96 -5.25 -1.63
C ASN A 71 11.63 -5.44 -0.28
N ALA A 72 11.76 -4.38 0.51
CA ALA A 72 12.33 -4.47 1.84
C ALA A 72 11.53 -5.40 2.76
N ILE A 73 10.20 -5.27 2.79
CA ILE A 73 9.38 -6.16 3.64
C ILE A 73 9.33 -7.57 3.08
N GLU A 74 9.32 -7.75 1.76
CA GLU A 74 9.37 -9.08 1.16
C GLU A 74 10.66 -9.81 1.53
N ASN A 75 11.78 -9.11 1.53
CA ASN A 75 13.08 -9.70 1.89
C ASN A 75 13.23 -9.91 3.41
N TYR A 76 12.59 -9.09 4.21
CA TYR A 76 12.65 -9.22 5.67
C TYR A 76 11.89 -10.44 6.17
N GLU A 77 10.74 -10.73 5.59
CA GLU A 77 9.89 -11.84 5.99
C GLU A 77 10.41 -13.14 5.38
N THR A 78 10.66 -14.15 6.21
CA THR A 78 11.24 -15.41 5.77
C THR A 78 10.27 -16.59 5.79
N ALA A 79 9.13 -16.45 6.47
CA ALA A 79 8.15 -17.54 6.57
C ALA A 79 7.48 -17.83 5.25
N GLU A 80 7.22 -19.09 4.96
CA GLU A 80 6.53 -19.51 3.72
C GLU A 80 5.09 -19.00 3.66
N ASN A 81 4.47 -18.78 4.82
CA ASN A 81 3.12 -18.25 4.92
C ASN A 81 3.08 -16.78 5.34
N ALA A 82 4.15 -16.03 5.09
CA ALA A 82 4.22 -14.63 5.48
C ALA A 82 3.10 -13.81 4.84
N ARG A 83 2.54 -12.91 5.63
CA ARG A 83 1.61 -11.89 5.17
C ARG A 83 2.37 -10.58 5.16
N THR A 84 2.92 -10.23 4.00
CA THR A 84 3.83 -9.10 3.87
C THR A 84 3.14 -7.76 3.81
N ALA A 85 1.87 -7.74 3.42
CA ALA A 85 1.12 -6.51 3.28
C ALA A 85 -0.36 -6.73 3.55
N LYS A 86 -1.04 -5.63 3.84
CA LYS A 86 -2.48 -5.56 3.94
C LYS A 86 -2.97 -4.60 2.87
N LYS A 87 -4.01 -4.98 2.17
CA LYS A 87 -4.62 -4.16 1.12
C LYS A 87 -5.97 -3.66 1.60
N ILE A 88 -6.18 -2.36 1.50
CA ILE A 88 -7.47 -1.73 1.80
C ILE A 88 -7.97 -1.07 0.52
N MET A 89 -9.21 -1.36 0.15
CA MET A 89 -9.87 -0.69 -0.97
C MET A 89 -11.06 0.08 -0.42
N VAL A 90 -11.09 1.39 -0.67
CA VAL A 90 -12.18 2.25 -0.23
C VAL A 90 -12.82 2.95 -1.44
N ALA A 91 -14.15 2.96 -1.48
CA ALA A 91 -14.88 3.74 -2.46
C ALA A 91 -14.99 5.17 -1.96
N LEU A 92 -14.77 6.10 -2.86
CA LEU A 92 -14.84 7.54 -2.57
C LEU A 92 -16.08 8.14 -3.20
N PRO A 93 -16.65 9.21 -2.61
CA PRO A 93 -17.78 9.89 -3.24
C PRO A 93 -17.41 10.42 -4.63
N LYS A 94 -18.25 10.13 -5.61
CA LYS A 94 -18.01 10.59 -6.98
C LYS A 94 -18.09 12.10 -7.14
N GLU A 95 -18.76 12.79 -6.23
CA GLU A 95 -18.85 14.23 -6.22
C GLU A 95 -17.60 14.93 -5.72
N PHE A 96 -16.66 14.17 -5.13
CA PHE A 96 -15.36 14.72 -4.72
C PHE A 96 -14.46 14.89 -5.95
N ASP A 97 -13.83 16.06 -6.08
CA ASP A 97 -12.75 16.23 -7.03
C ASP A 97 -11.47 15.54 -6.52
N LEU A 98 -10.44 15.52 -7.36
CA LEU A 98 -9.20 14.83 -7.00
C LEU A 98 -8.55 15.42 -5.75
N THR A 99 -8.59 16.73 -5.58
CA THR A 99 -8.03 17.40 -4.41
C THR A 99 -8.69 16.91 -3.13
N MET A 100 -10.02 16.81 -3.13
CA MET A 100 -10.76 16.32 -1.96
C MET A 100 -10.55 14.83 -1.73
N GLN A 101 -10.50 14.04 -2.80
CA GLN A 101 -10.21 12.63 -2.72
C GLN A 101 -8.85 12.39 -2.05
N LYS A 102 -7.82 13.09 -2.51
CA LYS A 102 -6.48 13.00 -1.93
C LYS A 102 -6.49 13.40 -0.46
N LYS A 103 -7.14 14.50 -0.13
CA LYS A 103 -7.21 14.99 1.26
C LYS A 103 -7.83 13.97 2.20
N VAL A 104 -8.95 13.38 1.80
CA VAL A 104 -9.65 12.37 2.61
C VAL A 104 -8.77 11.13 2.83
N VAL A 105 -8.13 10.66 1.77
CA VAL A 105 -7.27 9.46 1.86
C VAL A 105 -6.04 9.76 2.73
N ASP A 106 -5.38 10.90 2.52
CA ASP A 106 -4.20 11.27 3.31
C ASP A 106 -4.54 11.39 4.80
N GLU A 107 -5.67 12.02 5.13
CA GLU A 107 -6.09 12.15 6.54
C GLU A 107 -6.39 10.80 7.17
N PHE A 108 -7.07 9.92 6.44
CA PHE A 108 -7.33 8.56 6.92
C PHE A 108 -6.03 7.82 7.21
N ILE A 109 -5.09 7.89 6.27
CA ILE A 109 -3.78 7.21 6.40
C ILE A 109 -3.00 7.78 7.59
N GLU A 110 -2.95 9.09 7.71
CA GLU A 110 -2.20 9.72 8.80
C GLU A 110 -2.77 9.35 10.17
N LYS A 111 -4.08 9.28 10.30
CA LYS A 111 -4.71 8.94 11.57
C LYS A 111 -4.66 7.46 11.91
N GLN A 112 -4.80 6.58 10.92
CA GLN A 112 -5.02 5.16 11.15
C GLN A 112 -3.82 4.28 10.81
N ILE A 113 -2.85 4.77 10.06
CA ILE A 113 -1.76 3.95 9.52
C ILE A 113 -0.41 4.50 9.95
N THR A 114 -0.02 5.68 9.47
CA THR A 114 1.33 6.21 9.75
C THR A 114 1.50 6.63 11.20
N SER A 115 0.44 7.12 11.85
CA SER A 115 0.51 7.43 13.29
C SER A 115 0.80 6.20 14.15
N ARG A 116 0.52 5.00 13.61
CA ARG A 116 0.78 3.73 14.29
C ARG A 116 2.09 3.07 13.87
N GLY A 117 2.89 3.76 13.08
CA GLY A 117 4.22 3.26 12.67
C GLY A 117 4.24 2.43 11.41
N TYR A 118 3.16 2.39 10.63
CA TYR A 118 3.10 1.62 9.38
C TYR A 118 3.37 2.52 8.19
N ALA A 119 4.14 2.01 7.23
CA ALA A 119 4.35 2.64 5.93
C ALA A 119 3.34 2.10 4.93
N CYS A 120 2.90 2.93 4.01
CA CYS A 120 1.97 2.50 2.98
C CYS A 120 2.16 3.28 1.68
N SER A 121 1.62 2.71 0.62
CA SER A 121 1.49 3.37 -0.68
C SER A 121 0.05 3.23 -1.12
N TYR A 122 -0.48 4.25 -1.79
CA TYR A 122 -1.83 4.16 -2.30
C TYR A 122 -1.92 4.68 -3.72
N ALA A 123 -2.96 4.25 -4.41
CA ALA A 123 -3.31 4.76 -5.72
C ALA A 123 -4.80 5.09 -5.72
N ILE A 124 -5.16 6.17 -6.40
CA ILE A 124 -6.56 6.49 -6.68
C ILE A 124 -6.84 6.05 -8.11
N HIS A 125 -7.85 5.21 -8.27
CA HIS A 125 -8.32 4.72 -9.56
C HIS A 125 -9.68 5.33 -9.88
N HIS A 126 -9.84 5.69 -11.13
CA HIS A 126 -11.15 6.04 -11.68
C HIS A 126 -11.51 5.03 -12.76
N ASP A 127 -12.77 4.65 -12.88
CA ASP A 127 -13.19 3.88 -14.03
C ASP A 127 -13.28 4.78 -15.26
N LYS A 128 -13.54 4.20 -16.45
CA LYS A 128 -13.56 4.94 -17.71
C LYS A 128 -14.55 6.11 -17.73
N GLU A 129 -15.62 5.98 -16.95
CA GLU A 129 -16.70 6.97 -16.92
C GLU A 129 -16.58 7.88 -15.69
N ASN A 130 -15.52 7.70 -14.91
CA ASN A 130 -15.29 8.48 -13.70
C ASN A 130 -16.41 8.36 -12.66
N MET A 131 -17.12 7.22 -12.69
CA MET A 131 -18.31 7.02 -11.86
C MET A 131 -18.00 6.42 -10.49
N ASN A 132 -16.87 5.72 -10.36
CA ASN A 132 -16.53 5.00 -9.15
C ASN A 132 -15.07 5.20 -8.75
N PRO A 133 -14.73 6.36 -8.17
CA PRO A 133 -13.37 6.56 -7.70
C PRO A 133 -13.08 5.65 -6.49
N HIS A 134 -11.92 5.01 -6.51
CA HIS A 134 -11.48 4.11 -5.45
C HIS A 134 -10.06 4.44 -5.04
N ALA A 135 -9.79 4.35 -3.74
CA ALA A 135 -8.42 4.34 -3.24
C ALA A 135 -8.02 2.90 -2.92
N HIS A 136 -6.87 2.50 -3.42
CA HIS A 136 -6.25 1.22 -3.10
C HIS A 136 -5.04 1.51 -2.24
N ILE A 137 -5.07 1.09 -0.97
CA ILE A 137 -4.00 1.35 -0.01
C ILE A 137 -3.29 0.04 0.28
N LEU A 138 -1.98 0.01 0.06
CA LEU A 138 -1.15 -1.15 0.36
C LEU A 138 -0.25 -0.81 1.55
N ILE A 139 -0.40 -1.54 2.65
CA ILE A 139 0.28 -1.26 3.91
C ILE A 139 1.31 -2.36 4.15
N ALA A 140 2.57 -1.98 4.35
CA ALA A 140 3.59 -2.93 4.79
C ALA A 140 3.23 -3.44 6.18
N ASN A 141 3.20 -4.76 6.36
CA ASN A 141 2.53 -5.38 7.50
C ASN A 141 3.41 -5.48 8.75
N ARG A 142 4.37 -4.61 8.89
CA ARG A 142 5.18 -4.42 10.10
C ARG A 142 5.39 -2.96 10.38
N GLN A 143 5.39 -2.63 11.66
CA GLN A 143 5.72 -1.27 12.09
C GLN A 143 7.20 -1.01 11.87
N ILE A 144 7.55 0.25 11.71
CA ILE A 144 8.93 0.73 11.64
C ILE A 144 9.25 1.43 12.95
N ASP A 145 10.34 1.04 13.59
CA ASP A 145 10.80 1.68 14.81
C ASP A 145 11.25 3.10 14.50
N LYS A 146 10.65 4.09 15.17
CA LYS A 146 10.93 5.49 14.85
C LYS A 146 12.33 5.95 15.23
N LYS A 147 13.01 5.21 16.10
CA LYS A 147 14.38 5.56 16.53
C LYS A 147 15.44 4.93 15.64
N THR A 148 15.19 3.70 15.19
CA THR A 148 16.18 2.94 14.41
C THR A 148 15.88 2.89 12.92
N GLY A 149 14.64 3.10 12.52
CA GLY A 149 14.20 2.94 11.14
C GLY A 149 14.09 1.48 10.70
N GLU A 150 14.18 0.55 11.61
CA GLU A 150 14.14 -0.87 11.33
C GLU A 150 12.72 -1.43 11.51
N TRP A 151 12.45 -2.56 10.85
CA TRP A 151 11.20 -3.29 11.06
C TRP A 151 11.15 -3.81 12.49
N THR A 152 10.01 -3.65 13.14
CA THR A 152 9.83 -4.17 14.49
C THR A 152 9.55 -5.66 14.46
N ALA A 153 9.89 -6.33 15.56
CA ALA A 153 9.52 -7.72 15.74
C ALA A 153 7.99 -7.85 15.72
N LYS A 154 7.49 -8.93 15.13
CA LYS A 154 6.06 -9.21 15.09
C LYS A 154 5.53 -9.31 16.52
N ARG A 155 4.52 -8.50 16.82
CA ARG A 155 3.86 -8.60 18.12
C ARG A 155 3.24 -9.97 18.29
N LYS A 156 3.40 -10.53 19.46
CA LYS A 156 2.60 -11.68 19.85
C LYS A 156 1.14 -11.20 19.95
N MET A 157 0.23 -12.02 19.52
CA MET A 157 -1.19 -11.72 19.67
C MET A 157 -1.49 -11.49 21.15
N GLU A 158 -2.07 -10.36 21.42
CA GLU A 158 -2.54 -10.02 22.76
C GLU A 158 -4.01 -10.30 22.86
#